data_f2af9bff7eeae994999387fabd244de1
#
_entry.id   f2af9bff7eeae994999387fabd244de1
#
_cell.length_a   1.000
_cell.length_b   1.000
_cell.length_c   1.000
_cell.angle_alpha   90.00
_cell.angle_beta   90.00
_cell.angle_gamma   90.00
#
_symmetry.space_group_name_H-M   'P 1'
#
loop_
_entity.id
_entity.type
_entity.pdbx_description
1 polymer ?
#
loop_
_entity_poly.entity_id
_entity_poly.type
_entity_poly.pdbx_seq_one_letter_code
_entity_poly.pdbx_strand_id
1 'polypeptide(L)'
;MSTAPGQKIRVGIPYRTRKEELSNKREAYDKYLAAVESQGAEAVEISLGLSPAESQHLAQTLDAVVLPGSPADVEPSLFHAARQPKTAESDADRERTDFALLGHAVTEQKPVLAICYGVQSLNVFLGGPLVQDIPSAIHTKIQHAWSGHEGPEPHHEVTFEAGSRLAQLAGTTKARVNSSHHQSVLQPGKNLRVVAHAPDGVIEAVEWTGDANWIVGVQWHPERMVAADELAQSLFRELVVAAAARKAPVHS
;
A
#
# COMPACT_ATOMS: atom_id res chain seq x y z
N MET A 1 10.85 20.41 -33.88
CA MET A 1 11.77 19.43 -33.28
C MET A 1 10.93 18.45 -32.50
N SER A 2 10.86 17.21 -32.98
CA SER A 2 10.03 16.14 -32.37
C SER A 2 10.64 15.79 -31.01
N THR A 3 9.89 16.04 -29.93
CA THR A 3 10.23 15.50 -28.60
C THR A 3 10.13 13.98 -28.69
N ALA A 4 11.18 13.28 -28.31
CA ALA A 4 11.13 11.82 -28.16
C ALA A 4 9.92 11.44 -27.28
N PRO A 5 9.21 10.33 -27.58
CA PRO A 5 8.09 9.89 -26.72
C PRO A 5 8.62 9.69 -25.30
N GLY A 6 8.09 10.46 -24.35
CA GLY A 6 8.52 10.45 -22.96
C GLY A 6 8.48 9.03 -22.40
N GLN A 7 9.56 8.60 -21.78
CA GLN A 7 9.66 7.30 -21.13
C GLN A 7 8.53 7.21 -20.08
N LYS A 8 7.71 6.15 -20.15
CA LYS A 8 6.64 5.91 -19.17
C LYS A 8 7.19 5.87 -17.75
N ILE A 9 6.40 6.33 -16.80
CA ILE A 9 6.67 6.15 -15.36
C ILE A 9 6.60 4.65 -15.05
N ARG A 10 7.65 4.12 -14.44
CA ARG A 10 7.78 2.70 -14.09
C ARG A 10 7.44 2.49 -12.63
N VAL A 11 6.35 1.78 -12.36
CA VAL A 11 5.83 1.50 -11.01
C VAL A 11 6.07 0.05 -10.66
N GLY A 12 6.92 -0.21 -9.68
CA GLY A 12 7.21 -1.57 -9.21
C GLY A 12 6.12 -2.12 -8.31
N ILE A 13 5.70 -3.36 -8.55
CA ILE A 13 4.65 -4.04 -7.78
C ILE A 13 5.14 -5.46 -7.47
N PRO A 14 5.48 -5.78 -6.19
CA PRO A 14 5.85 -7.13 -5.80
C PRO A 14 4.64 -8.05 -5.83
N TYR A 15 4.87 -9.35 -6.10
CA TYR A 15 3.83 -10.35 -5.95
C TYR A 15 3.29 -10.36 -4.51
N ARG A 16 2.04 -10.77 -4.34
CA ARG A 16 1.34 -10.73 -3.06
C ARG A 16 1.88 -11.74 -2.06
N THR A 17 2.20 -12.95 -2.55
CA THR A 17 2.92 -14.01 -1.81
C THR A 17 3.75 -14.85 -2.75
N ARG A 18 4.79 -15.50 -2.21
CA ARG A 18 5.61 -16.46 -2.97
C ARG A 18 4.78 -17.64 -3.49
N LYS A 19 3.81 -18.09 -2.68
CA LYS A 19 2.88 -19.16 -3.07
C LYS A 19 2.01 -18.79 -4.29
N GLU A 20 1.45 -17.59 -4.30
CA GLU A 20 0.65 -17.09 -5.43
C GLU A 20 1.50 -16.93 -6.69
N GLU A 21 2.73 -16.43 -6.56
CA GLU A 21 3.69 -16.33 -7.67
C GLU A 21 3.98 -17.70 -8.27
N LEU A 22 4.41 -18.67 -7.45
CA LEU A 22 4.78 -20.01 -7.92
C LEU A 22 3.61 -20.80 -8.50
N SER A 23 2.39 -20.56 -8.03
CA SER A 23 1.16 -21.18 -8.54
C SER A 23 0.50 -20.41 -9.68
N ASN A 24 1.08 -19.29 -10.11
CA ASN A 24 0.51 -18.37 -11.10
C ASN A 24 -0.92 -17.91 -10.76
N LYS A 25 -1.23 -17.71 -9.49
CA LYS A 25 -2.51 -17.20 -9.03
C LYS A 25 -2.53 -15.68 -9.13
N ARG A 26 -3.01 -15.16 -10.26
CA ARG A 26 -2.88 -13.75 -10.65
C ARG A 26 -4.10 -12.87 -10.43
N GLU A 27 -5.30 -13.42 -10.32
CA GLU A 27 -6.57 -12.67 -10.34
C GLU A 27 -6.60 -11.43 -9.44
N ALA A 28 -6.12 -11.57 -8.19
CA ALA A 28 -6.06 -10.44 -7.27
C ALA A 28 -4.86 -9.53 -7.54
N TYR A 29 -3.73 -10.08 -8.00
CA TYR A 29 -2.53 -9.33 -8.33
C TYR A 29 -2.72 -8.44 -9.56
N ASP A 30 -3.36 -8.96 -10.61
CA ASP A 30 -3.60 -8.25 -11.87
C ASP A 30 -4.43 -6.96 -11.69
N LYS A 31 -5.23 -6.88 -10.62
CA LYS A 31 -5.97 -5.64 -10.30
C LYS A 31 -5.05 -4.46 -9.99
N TYR A 32 -3.92 -4.70 -9.32
CA TYR A 32 -2.92 -3.67 -9.02
C TYR A 32 -2.20 -3.22 -10.30
N LEU A 33 -1.85 -4.18 -11.17
CA LEU A 33 -1.23 -3.88 -12.47
C LEU A 33 -2.17 -3.02 -13.31
N ALA A 34 -3.42 -3.46 -13.47
CA ALA A 34 -4.44 -2.74 -14.24
C ALA A 34 -4.71 -1.34 -13.68
N ALA A 35 -4.74 -1.18 -12.34
CA ALA A 35 -4.94 0.11 -11.71
C ALA A 35 -3.81 1.11 -12.05
N VAL A 36 -2.56 0.66 -12.03
CA VAL A 36 -1.38 1.47 -12.42
C VAL A 36 -1.41 1.77 -13.91
N GLU A 37 -1.65 0.77 -14.75
CA GLU A 37 -1.67 0.92 -16.22
C GLU A 37 -2.80 1.84 -16.68
N SER A 38 -3.93 1.85 -15.99
CA SER A 38 -5.05 2.77 -16.28
C SER A 38 -4.68 4.24 -16.13
N GLN A 39 -3.59 4.55 -15.40
CA GLN A 39 -3.04 5.90 -15.26
C GLN A 39 -1.91 6.19 -16.25
N GLY A 40 -1.71 5.34 -17.26
CA GLY A 40 -0.70 5.52 -18.32
C GLY A 40 0.74 5.17 -17.91
N ALA A 41 0.96 4.64 -16.72
CA ALA A 41 2.26 4.16 -16.27
C ALA A 41 2.56 2.74 -16.77
N GLU A 42 3.81 2.30 -16.63
CA GLU A 42 4.25 0.92 -16.82
C GLU A 42 4.22 0.19 -15.47
N ALA A 43 3.39 -0.83 -15.33
CA ALA A 43 3.42 -1.72 -14.17
C ALA A 43 4.57 -2.72 -14.33
N VAL A 44 5.51 -2.72 -13.38
CA VAL A 44 6.68 -3.62 -13.37
C VAL A 44 6.46 -4.68 -12.31
N GLU A 45 6.24 -5.91 -12.74
CA GLU A 45 6.07 -7.06 -11.83
C GLU A 45 7.40 -7.39 -11.15
N ILE A 46 7.37 -7.56 -9.82
CA ILE A 46 8.56 -7.88 -9.03
C ILE A 46 8.41 -9.27 -8.42
N SER A 47 9.24 -10.19 -8.88
CA SER A 47 9.33 -11.53 -8.31
C SER A 47 9.86 -11.49 -6.87
N LEU A 48 9.24 -12.28 -5.99
CA LEU A 48 9.72 -12.47 -4.62
C LEU A 48 10.93 -13.40 -4.54
N GLY A 49 11.27 -14.07 -5.66
CA GLY A 49 12.43 -14.95 -5.76
C GLY A 49 13.72 -14.25 -6.16
N LEU A 50 13.72 -12.93 -6.34
CA LEU A 50 14.94 -12.18 -6.66
C LEU A 50 15.95 -12.24 -5.52
N SER A 51 17.22 -12.36 -5.88
CA SER A 51 18.32 -12.15 -4.93
C SER A 51 18.36 -10.67 -4.46
N PRO A 52 19.01 -10.37 -3.32
CA PRO A 52 19.16 -8.98 -2.86
C PRO A 52 19.78 -8.04 -3.90
N ALA A 53 20.79 -8.52 -4.66
CA ALA A 53 21.44 -7.73 -5.69
C ALA A 53 20.50 -7.41 -6.88
N GLU A 54 19.72 -8.41 -7.33
CA GLU A 54 18.72 -8.21 -8.38
C GLU A 54 17.60 -7.27 -7.93
N SER A 55 17.12 -7.42 -6.70
CA SER A 55 16.09 -6.53 -6.12
C SER A 55 16.60 -5.08 -6.04
N GLN A 56 17.84 -4.88 -5.61
CA GLN A 56 18.45 -3.57 -5.54
C GLN A 56 18.63 -2.96 -6.94
N HIS A 57 19.11 -3.73 -7.90
CA HIS A 57 19.25 -3.26 -9.28
C HIS A 57 17.89 -2.88 -9.88
N LEU A 58 16.87 -3.72 -9.70
CA LEU A 58 15.53 -3.44 -10.17
C LEU A 58 14.96 -2.16 -9.53
N ALA A 59 15.09 -2.01 -8.21
CA ALA A 59 14.60 -0.85 -7.47
C ALA A 59 15.18 0.49 -8.00
N GLN A 60 16.43 0.49 -8.48
CA GLN A 60 17.04 1.68 -9.11
C GLN A 60 16.31 2.11 -10.38
N THR A 61 15.75 1.17 -11.13
CA THR A 61 15.06 1.42 -12.41
C THR A 61 13.61 1.86 -12.26
N LEU A 62 13.04 1.80 -11.06
CA LEU A 62 11.66 2.17 -10.77
C LEU A 62 11.54 3.66 -10.46
N ASP A 63 10.40 4.25 -10.78
CA ASP A 63 10.08 5.64 -10.48
C ASP A 63 9.15 5.76 -9.25
N ALA A 64 8.36 4.72 -8.98
CA ALA A 64 7.48 4.61 -7.83
C ALA A 64 7.26 3.14 -7.44
N VAL A 65 6.61 2.90 -6.30
CA VAL A 65 6.29 1.56 -5.79
C VAL A 65 4.83 1.51 -5.36
N VAL A 66 4.12 0.43 -5.71
CA VAL A 66 2.86 0.02 -5.08
C VAL A 66 3.15 -1.24 -4.28
N LEU A 67 2.90 -1.21 -2.97
CA LEU A 67 2.92 -2.41 -2.13
C LEU A 67 1.50 -2.98 -2.04
N PRO A 68 1.21 -4.14 -2.65
CA PRO A 68 -0.12 -4.71 -2.69
C PRO A 68 -0.52 -5.36 -1.36
N GLY A 69 -1.83 -5.57 -1.18
CA GLY A 69 -2.37 -6.43 -0.14
C GLY A 69 -1.89 -7.88 -0.28
N SER A 70 -1.95 -8.64 0.81
CA SER A 70 -1.55 -10.04 0.88
C SER A 70 -2.53 -10.85 1.74
N PRO A 71 -2.70 -12.15 1.47
CA PRO A 71 -3.37 -13.05 2.41
C PRO A 71 -2.47 -13.49 3.58
N ALA A 72 -1.18 -13.19 3.54
CA ALA A 72 -0.24 -13.40 4.65
C ALA A 72 -0.34 -12.24 5.66
N ASP A 73 0.10 -12.49 6.90
CA ASP A 73 0.30 -11.47 7.91
C ASP A 73 1.78 -11.07 8.00
N VAL A 74 2.05 -9.86 8.49
CA VAL A 74 3.42 -9.43 8.80
C VAL A 74 3.93 -10.16 10.03
N GLU A 75 5.16 -10.69 9.97
CA GLU A 75 5.77 -11.45 11.06
C GLU A 75 5.89 -10.60 12.34
N PRO A 76 5.24 -11.02 13.46
CA PRO A 76 5.19 -10.21 14.67
C PRO A 76 6.55 -9.88 15.29
N SER A 77 7.57 -10.72 15.10
CA SER A 77 8.93 -10.45 15.57
C SER A 77 9.54 -9.19 14.93
N LEU A 78 9.11 -8.79 13.73
CA LEU A 78 9.58 -7.59 13.04
C LEU A 78 9.14 -6.29 13.74
N PHE A 79 8.06 -6.33 14.52
CA PHE A 79 7.61 -5.22 15.36
C PHE A 79 7.65 -5.55 16.86
N HIS A 80 8.54 -6.46 17.26
CA HIS A 80 8.85 -6.82 18.65
C HIS A 80 7.67 -7.35 19.46
N ALA A 81 6.71 -8.00 18.80
CA ALA A 81 5.54 -8.58 19.43
C ALA A 81 5.58 -10.13 19.44
N ALA A 82 4.97 -10.74 20.46
CA ALA A 82 4.70 -12.16 20.44
C ALA A 82 3.57 -12.48 19.45
N ARG A 83 3.71 -13.57 18.71
CA ARG A 83 2.66 -14.04 17.78
C ARG A 83 1.38 -14.39 18.54
N GLN A 84 0.26 -13.85 18.07
CA GLN A 84 -1.06 -14.16 18.61
C GLN A 84 -1.71 -15.36 17.89
N PRO A 85 -2.67 -16.07 18.53
CA PRO A 85 -3.29 -17.27 17.96
C PRO A 85 -3.99 -17.08 16.62
N LYS A 86 -4.44 -15.86 16.31
CA LYS A 86 -5.15 -15.51 15.08
C LYS A 86 -4.25 -14.99 13.96
N THR A 87 -2.97 -14.78 14.24
CA THR A 87 -2.01 -14.33 13.23
C THR A 87 -1.79 -15.42 12.20
N ALA A 88 -2.04 -15.12 10.92
CA ALA A 88 -1.83 -16.02 9.79
C ALA A 88 -0.32 -16.27 9.53
N GLU A 89 -0.01 -17.18 8.62
CA GLU A 89 1.38 -17.42 8.21
C GLU A 89 1.97 -16.16 7.55
N SER A 90 3.22 -15.88 7.88
CA SER A 90 4.01 -14.80 7.27
C SER A 90 4.68 -15.30 5.99
N ASP A 91 5.04 -14.38 5.10
CA ASP A 91 5.81 -14.68 3.87
C ASP A 91 7.14 -13.92 3.90
N ALA A 92 8.19 -14.61 4.33
CA ALA A 92 9.52 -14.01 4.50
C ALA A 92 10.10 -13.47 3.17
N ASP A 93 9.74 -14.05 2.03
CA ASP A 93 10.18 -13.57 0.72
C ASP A 93 9.48 -12.24 0.37
N ARG A 94 8.19 -12.11 0.73
CA ARG A 94 7.45 -10.88 0.58
C ARG A 94 8.00 -9.78 1.50
N GLU A 95 8.21 -10.07 2.77
CA GLU A 95 8.76 -9.13 3.75
C GLU A 95 10.13 -8.60 3.32
N ARG A 96 11.02 -9.49 2.92
CA ARG A 96 12.35 -9.14 2.43
C ARG A 96 12.27 -8.22 1.21
N THR A 97 11.39 -8.54 0.25
CA THR A 97 11.21 -7.75 -0.98
C THR A 97 10.62 -6.38 -0.66
N ASP A 98 9.56 -6.31 0.14
CA ASP A 98 8.96 -5.04 0.55
C ASP A 98 9.98 -4.14 1.25
N PHE A 99 10.76 -4.67 2.20
CA PHE A 99 11.75 -3.89 2.95
C PHE A 99 12.90 -3.40 2.06
N ALA A 100 13.33 -4.19 1.08
CA ALA A 100 14.32 -3.74 0.10
C ALA A 100 13.78 -2.58 -0.78
N LEU A 101 12.54 -2.71 -1.25
CA LEU A 101 11.89 -1.65 -2.05
C LEU A 101 11.66 -0.38 -1.23
N LEU A 102 11.16 -0.52 0.01
CA LEU A 102 10.92 0.60 0.92
C LEU A 102 12.21 1.31 1.30
N GLY A 103 13.27 0.55 1.60
CA GLY A 103 14.59 1.12 1.92
C GLY A 103 15.10 2.00 0.79
N HIS A 104 14.99 1.53 -0.45
CA HIS A 104 15.38 2.30 -1.63
C HIS A 104 14.43 3.49 -1.86
N ALA A 105 13.12 3.27 -1.81
CA ALA A 105 12.12 4.32 -2.08
C ALA A 105 12.19 5.48 -1.07
N VAL A 106 12.36 5.18 0.23
CA VAL A 106 12.50 6.20 1.27
C VAL A 106 13.79 6.98 1.11
N THR A 107 14.92 6.31 0.83
CA THR A 107 16.23 6.95 0.65
C THR A 107 16.23 7.87 -0.57
N GLU A 108 15.67 7.39 -1.67
CA GLU A 108 15.64 8.10 -2.95
C GLU A 108 14.39 8.99 -3.10
N GLN A 109 13.57 9.13 -2.08
CA GLN A 109 12.32 9.90 -2.07
C GLN A 109 11.36 9.50 -3.20
N LYS A 110 11.32 8.22 -3.59
CA LYS A 110 10.37 7.72 -4.59
C LYS A 110 8.98 7.58 -4.00
N PRO A 111 7.93 7.95 -4.74
CA PRO A 111 6.55 7.78 -4.28
C PRO A 111 6.20 6.33 -3.97
N VAL A 112 5.40 6.14 -2.91
CA VAL A 112 4.89 4.82 -2.48
C VAL A 112 3.40 4.90 -2.19
N LEU A 113 2.64 3.98 -2.79
CA LEU A 113 1.27 3.67 -2.41
C LEU A 113 1.25 2.28 -1.76
N ALA A 114 0.95 2.23 -0.47
CA ALA A 114 0.94 1.00 0.32
C ALA A 114 -0.52 0.60 0.65
N ILE A 115 -0.95 -0.60 0.25
CA ILE A 115 -2.34 -1.04 0.26
C ILE A 115 -2.50 -2.26 1.17
N CYS A 116 -3.40 -2.20 2.16
CA CYS A 116 -3.76 -3.27 3.09
C CYS A 116 -2.51 -3.87 3.78
N TYR A 117 -2.07 -5.07 3.45
CA TYR A 117 -0.79 -5.61 3.92
C TYR A 117 0.37 -4.64 3.65
N GLY A 118 0.35 -3.97 2.50
CA GLY A 118 1.40 -3.00 2.15
C GLY A 118 1.54 -1.85 3.15
N VAL A 119 0.44 -1.30 3.68
CA VAL A 119 0.51 -0.26 4.72
C VAL A 119 1.02 -0.81 6.05
N GLN A 120 0.70 -2.06 6.37
CA GLN A 120 1.21 -2.74 7.56
C GLN A 120 2.72 -2.98 7.43
N SER A 121 3.18 -3.48 6.28
CA SER A 121 4.60 -3.67 5.94
C SER A 121 5.37 -2.34 6.00
N LEU A 122 4.84 -1.26 5.41
CA LEU A 122 5.40 0.09 5.49
C LEU A 122 5.53 0.57 6.94
N ASN A 123 4.47 0.39 7.74
CA ASN A 123 4.45 0.83 9.13
C ASN A 123 5.52 0.10 9.96
N VAL A 124 5.62 -1.23 9.80
CA VAL A 124 6.61 -2.05 10.49
C VAL A 124 8.03 -1.72 10.03
N PHE A 125 8.27 -1.53 8.75
CA PHE A 125 9.56 -1.06 8.22
C PHE A 125 10.02 0.24 8.87
N LEU A 126 9.09 1.13 9.20
CA LEU A 126 9.36 2.40 9.89
C LEU A 126 9.27 2.30 11.41
N GLY A 127 9.22 1.09 11.97
CA GLY A 127 9.28 0.80 13.40
C GLY A 127 7.94 0.93 14.14
N GLY A 128 6.81 1.02 13.43
CA GLY A 128 5.48 1.07 14.03
C GLY A 128 4.88 -0.32 14.29
N PRO A 129 4.19 -0.53 15.43
CA PRO A 129 3.53 -1.79 15.75
C PRO A 129 2.18 -1.95 15.04
N LEU A 130 1.68 -3.20 15.02
CA LEU A 130 0.38 -3.57 14.45
C LEU A 130 -0.58 -4.13 15.51
N VAL A 131 -1.88 -3.97 15.25
CA VAL A 131 -2.95 -4.79 15.83
C VAL A 131 -2.97 -6.10 15.05
N GLN A 132 -2.65 -7.22 15.70
CA GLN A 132 -2.54 -8.53 15.04
C GLN A 132 -3.89 -9.18 14.71
N ASP A 133 -4.95 -8.80 15.43
CA ASP A 133 -6.32 -9.25 15.16
C ASP A 133 -7.31 -8.25 15.76
N ILE A 134 -7.98 -7.49 14.89
CA ILE A 134 -8.93 -6.45 15.29
C ILE A 134 -10.03 -7.00 16.20
N PRO A 135 -10.73 -8.11 15.87
CA PRO A 135 -11.79 -8.64 16.73
C PRO A 135 -11.31 -9.06 18.13
N SER A 136 -10.05 -9.44 18.28
CA SER A 136 -9.48 -9.80 19.59
C SER A 136 -9.04 -8.58 20.40
N ALA A 137 -8.68 -7.47 19.73
CA ALA A 137 -8.13 -6.28 20.36
C ALA A 137 -9.16 -5.15 20.56
N ILE A 138 -10.17 -5.07 19.69
CA ILE A 138 -11.13 -3.96 19.62
C ILE A 138 -12.54 -4.52 19.64
N HIS A 139 -13.36 -4.06 20.61
CA HIS A 139 -14.78 -4.41 20.61
C HIS A 139 -15.53 -3.56 19.58
N THR A 140 -15.80 -4.15 18.41
CA THR A 140 -16.42 -3.44 17.28
C THR A 140 -17.59 -4.23 16.69
N LYS A 141 -18.53 -3.51 16.07
CA LYS A 141 -19.58 -4.08 15.20
C LYS A 141 -19.28 -3.89 13.71
N ILE A 142 -18.18 -3.19 13.40
CA ILE A 142 -17.75 -2.99 12.02
C ILE A 142 -17.09 -4.26 11.54
N GLN A 143 -17.53 -4.77 10.40
CA GLN A 143 -16.91 -5.91 9.75
C GLN A 143 -15.73 -5.44 8.91
N HIS A 144 -14.51 -5.63 9.43
CA HIS A 144 -13.28 -5.35 8.69
C HIS A 144 -12.82 -6.53 7.84
N ALA A 145 -13.00 -7.75 8.33
CA ALA A 145 -12.55 -8.95 7.63
C ALA A 145 -13.58 -9.45 6.61
N TRP A 146 -13.09 -9.93 5.47
CA TRP A 146 -13.88 -10.58 4.44
C TRP A 146 -13.14 -11.81 3.90
N SER A 147 -13.83 -12.97 3.94
CA SER A 147 -13.26 -14.24 3.48
C SER A 147 -13.29 -14.42 1.95
N GLY A 148 -14.00 -13.55 1.22
CA GLY A 148 -14.22 -13.69 -0.21
C GLY A 148 -15.31 -14.71 -0.60
N HIS A 149 -15.87 -15.42 0.36
CA HIS A 149 -16.80 -16.54 0.12
C HIS A 149 -18.20 -16.34 0.73
N GLU A 150 -18.34 -15.44 1.69
CA GLU A 150 -19.58 -15.21 2.42
C GLU A 150 -20.13 -13.80 2.18
N GLY A 151 -21.08 -13.68 1.27
CA GLY A 151 -21.74 -12.42 0.99
C GLY A 151 -20.89 -11.38 0.24
N PRO A 152 -21.41 -10.15 0.08
CA PRO A 152 -20.69 -9.06 -0.57
C PRO A 152 -19.53 -8.57 0.30
N GLU A 153 -18.51 -8.01 -0.34
CA GLU A 153 -17.41 -7.35 0.37
C GLU A 153 -17.95 -6.25 1.29
N PRO A 154 -17.60 -6.25 2.58
CA PRO A 154 -18.06 -5.22 3.50
C PRO A 154 -17.50 -3.85 3.14
N HIS A 155 -18.27 -2.81 3.49
CA HIS A 155 -17.89 -1.41 3.33
C HIS A 155 -18.24 -0.64 4.60
N HIS A 156 -17.37 0.28 4.99
CA HIS A 156 -17.63 1.20 6.10
C HIS A 156 -17.20 2.64 5.78
N GLU A 157 -17.63 3.57 6.60
CA GLU A 157 -17.19 4.97 6.52
C GLU A 157 -15.77 5.09 7.10
N VAL A 158 -14.98 5.97 6.50
CA VAL A 158 -13.72 6.47 7.06
C VAL A 158 -13.79 7.99 7.17
N THR A 159 -13.18 8.54 8.23
CA THR A 159 -13.04 9.98 8.42
C THR A 159 -11.59 10.37 8.23
N PHE A 160 -11.34 11.32 7.33
CA PHE A 160 -10.00 11.87 7.05
C PHE A 160 -9.69 13.07 7.92
N GLU A 161 -8.44 13.19 8.34
CA GLU A 161 -7.93 14.39 8.97
C GLU A 161 -7.97 15.58 7.98
N ALA A 162 -8.54 16.70 8.43
CA ALA A 162 -8.64 17.90 7.61
C ALA A 162 -7.25 18.38 7.17
N GLY A 163 -7.11 18.69 5.86
CA GLY A 163 -5.83 19.11 5.29
C GLY A 163 -4.86 17.96 4.98
N SER A 164 -5.24 16.69 5.21
CA SER A 164 -4.49 15.54 4.71
C SER A 164 -4.53 15.47 3.18
N ARG A 165 -3.55 14.79 2.57
CA ARG A 165 -3.57 14.50 1.13
C ARG A 165 -4.83 13.73 0.74
N LEU A 166 -5.21 12.74 1.55
CA LEU A 166 -6.43 11.96 1.31
C LEU A 166 -7.69 12.82 1.33
N ALA A 167 -7.84 13.74 2.28
CA ALA A 167 -8.97 14.68 2.31
C ALA A 167 -8.99 15.59 1.07
N GLN A 168 -7.81 16.04 0.61
CA GLN A 168 -7.67 16.83 -0.62
C GLN A 168 -8.05 16.02 -1.86
N LEU A 169 -7.57 14.77 -1.98
CA LEU A 169 -7.90 13.88 -3.11
C LEU A 169 -9.38 13.52 -3.15
N ALA A 170 -9.99 13.29 -1.99
CA ALA A 170 -11.40 12.98 -1.87
C ALA A 170 -12.32 14.21 -2.05
N GLY A 171 -11.79 15.43 -1.91
CA GLY A 171 -12.58 16.66 -1.87
C GLY A 171 -13.52 16.76 -0.66
N THR A 172 -13.33 15.89 0.33
CA THR A 172 -14.17 15.76 1.54
C THR A 172 -13.38 15.10 2.66
N THR A 173 -13.89 15.23 3.90
CA THR A 173 -13.30 14.56 5.07
C THR A 173 -13.92 13.19 5.37
N LYS A 174 -14.78 12.66 4.50
CA LYS A 174 -15.41 11.36 4.67
C LYS A 174 -15.47 10.60 3.36
N ALA A 175 -15.27 9.27 3.44
CA ALA A 175 -15.49 8.38 2.31
C ALA A 175 -16.07 7.05 2.78
N ARG A 176 -16.63 6.29 1.86
CA ARG A 176 -17.03 4.91 2.09
C ARG A 176 -16.08 3.99 1.34
N VAL A 177 -15.39 3.12 2.07
CA VAL A 177 -14.36 2.23 1.53
C VAL A 177 -14.74 0.77 1.72
N ASN A 178 -14.19 -0.11 0.87
CA ASN A 178 -14.29 -1.56 1.08
C ASN A 178 -13.36 -2.02 2.21
N SER A 179 -13.58 -3.20 2.75
CA SER A 179 -12.78 -3.71 3.87
C SER A 179 -12.57 -5.22 3.75
N SER A 180 -11.32 -5.64 3.86
CA SER A 180 -10.93 -7.06 3.77
C SER A 180 -9.62 -7.30 4.53
N HIS A 181 -9.60 -6.95 5.83
CA HIS A 181 -8.42 -7.09 6.68
C HIS A 181 -8.83 -7.42 8.13
N HIS A 182 -8.00 -8.17 8.85
CA HIS A 182 -8.18 -8.42 10.28
C HIS A 182 -7.06 -7.81 11.12
N GLN A 183 -6.00 -7.31 10.48
CA GLN A 183 -4.92 -6.55 11.10
C GLN A 183 -5.03 -5.07 10.74
N SER A 184 -4.38 -4.21 11.52
CA SER A 184 -4.28 -2.77 11.24
C SER A 184 -3.02 -2.17 11.88
N VAL A 185 -2.67 -0.95 11.48
CA VAL A 185 -1.68 -0.14 12.18
C VAL A 185 -2.17 0.13 13.60
N LEU A 186 -1.32 -0.09 14.62
CA LEU A 186 -1.62 0.26 16.01
C LEU A 186 -1.14 1.68 16.33
N GLN A 187 0.05 2.02 15.90
CA GLN A 187 0.66 3.34 16.00
C GLN A 187 1.50 3.59 14.75
N PRO A 188 1.55 4.86 14.26
CA PRO A 188 2.35 5.17 13.09
C PRO A 188 3.85 5.02 13.38
N GLY A 189 4.56 4.43 12.43
CA GLY A 189 6.02 4.37 12.42
C GLY A 189 6.66 5.76 12.23
N LYS A 190 7.98 5.80 12.29
CA LYS A 190 8.75 7.05 12.14
C LYS A 190 8.41 7.75 10.82
N ASN A 191 8.20 9.07 10.89
CA ASN A 191 7.83 9.92 9.78
C ASN A 191 6.47 9.61 9.12
N LEU A 192 5.62 8.79 9.76
CA LEU A 192 4.23 8.63 9.38
C LEU A 192 3.32 9.42 10.33
N ARG A 193 2.19 9.90 9.81
CA ARG A 193 1.07 10.42 10.58
C ARG A 193 -0.20 9.68 10.21
N VAL A 194 -1.06 9.46 11.18
CA VAL A 194 -2.40 8.92 10.94
C VAL A 194 -3.25 9.99 10.30
N VAL A 195 -3.99 9.63 9.24
CA VAL A 195 -4.84 10.57 8.49
C VAL A 195 -6.24 10.04 8.23
N ALA A 196 -6.54 8.78 8.60
CA ALA A 196 -7.89 8.25 8.53
C ALA A 196 -8.17 7.23 9.63
N HIS A 197 -9.42 7.26 10.11
CA HIS A 197 -9.96 6.28 11.05
C HIS A 197 -11.33 5.78 10.62
N ALA A 198 -11.61 4.52 10.87
CA ALA A 198 -12.96 3.99 10.92
C ALA A 198 -13.71 4.49 12.18
N PRO A 199 -15.05 4.39 12.23
CA PRO A 199 -15.83 4.88 13.39
C PRO A 199 -15.52 4.18 14.72
N ASP A 200 -14.90 3.02 14.70
CA ASP A 200 -14.45 2.27 15.89
C ASP A 200 -12.99 2.58 16.29
N GLY A 201 -12.37 3.54 15.62
CA GLY A 201 -11.01 4.00 15.91
C GLY A 201 -9.91 3.20 15.24
N VAL A 202 -10.23 2.19 14.44
CA VAL A 202 -9.23 1.47 13.62
C VAL A 202 -8.56 2.47 12.67
N ILE A 203 -7.21 2.45 12.64
CA ILE A 203 -6.44 3.28 11.72
C ILE A 203 -6.59 2.72 10.31
N GLU A 204 -7.09 3.57 9.42
CA GLU A 204 -7.39 3.23 8.04
C GLU A 204 -6.41 3.84 7.03
N ALA A 205 -5.70 4.92 7.39
CA ALA A 205 -4.65 5.44 6.54
C ALA A 205 -3.58 6.21 7.31
N VAL A 206 -2.39 6.19 6.69
CA VAL A 206 -1.22 6.96 7.13
C VAL A 206 -0.61 7.70 5.94
N GLU A 207 0.05 8.83 6.21
CA GLU A 207 0.80 9.60 5.23
C GLU A 207 2.19 9.94 5.77
N TRP A 208 3.14 10.16 4.87
CA TRP A 208 4.44 10.72 5.22
C TRP A 208 4.31 12.13 5.78
N THR A 209 5.04 12.41 6.84
CA THR A 209 5.08 13.75 7.44
C THR A 209 5.92 14.70 6.57
N GLY A 210 5.36 15.88 6.27
CA GLY A 210 6.01 16.88 5.42
C GLY A 210 5.90 16.59 3.91
N ASP A 211 6.49 17.47 3.10
CA ASP A 211 6.28 17.51 1.65
C ASP A 211 7.37 16.78 0.83
N ALA A 212 8.44 16.36 1.49
CA ALA A 212 9.61 15.81 0.82
C ALA A 212 9.36 14.47 0.10
N ASN A 213 8.34 13.72 0.52
CA ASN A 213 8.06 12.41 -0.04
C ASN A 213 6.55 12.17 -0.20
N TRP A 214 6.15 11.58 -1.31
CA TRP A 214 4.78 11.16 -1.51
C TRP A 214 4.65 9.68 -1.09
N ILE A 215 4.37 9.44 0.18
CA ILE A 215 4.09 8.10 0.70
C ILE A 215 2.69 8.14 1.33
N VAL A 216 1.80 7.31 0.83
CA VAL A 216 0.43 7.14 1.30
C VAL A 216 0.18 5.65 1.53
N GLY A 217 -0.31 5.31 2.71
CA GLY A 217 -0.74 3.97 3.05
C GLY A 217 -2.22 3.94 3.38
N VAL A 218 -2.97 3.03 2.76
CA VAL A 218 -4.39 2.83 3.00
C VAL A 218 -4.68 1.38 3.39
N GLN A 219 -5.60 1.18 4.33
CA GLN A 219 -5.91 -0.16 4.83
C GLN A 219 -6.96 -0.87 3.96
N TRP A 220 -7.78 -0.13 3.23
CA TRP A 220 -8.75 -0.66 2.26
C TRP A 220 -8.10 -1.04 0.91
N HIS A 221 -8.90 -1.49 -0.06
CA HIS A 221 -8.47 -2.00 -1.34
C HIS A 221 -8.94 -1.11 -2.51
N PRO A 222 -8.27 0.02 -2.79
CA PRO A 222 -8.64 0.91 -3.90
C PRO A 222 -8.53 0.23 -5.26
N GLU A 223 -7.63 -0.76 -5.46
CA GLU A 223 -7.47 -1.50 -6.70
C GLU A 223 -8.73 -2.28 -7.12
N ARG A 224 -9.64 -2.53 -6.16
CA ARG A 224 -10.94 -3.18 -6.42
C ARG A 224 -12.03 -2.17 -6.76
N MET A 225 -11.81 -0.89 -6.51
CA MET A 225 -12.78 0.20 -6.66
C MET A 225 -12.51 1.10 -7.85
N VAL A 226 -11.33 1.06 -8.48
CA VAL A 226 -10.88 1.97 -9.55
C VAL A 226 -11.91 2.15 -10.68
N ALA A 227 -12.70 1.13 -11.00
CA ALA A 227 -13.67 1.21 -12.09
C ALA A 227 -14.83 2.20 -11.82
N ALA A 228 -15.15 2.51 -10.56
CA ALA A 228 -16.35 3.26 -10.17
C ALA A 228 -16.11 4.32 -9.09
N ASP A 229 -14.92 4.39 -8.50
CA ASP A 229 -14.61 5.26 -7.37
C ASP A 229 -13.50 6.26 -7.72
N GLU A 230 -13.81 7.56 -7.60
CA GLU A 230 -12.88 8.64 -7.97
C GLU A 230 -11.72 8.77 -7.01
N LEU A 231 -11.90 8.51 -5.71
CA LEU A 231 -10.81 8.51 -4.74
C LEU A 231 -9.82 7.39 -5.04
N ALA A 232 -10.32 6.19 -5.36
CA ALA A 232 -9.47 5.07 -5.76
C ALA A 232 -8.65 5.40 -7.01
N GLN A 233 -9.26 5.99 -8.04
CA GLN A 233 -8.55 6.46 -9.24
C GLN A 233 -7.51 7.52 -8.90
N SER A 234 -7.87 8.48 -8.04
CA SER A 234 -7.00 9.58 -7.64
C SER A 234 -5.74 9.11 -6.92
N LEU A 235 -5.82 8.07 -6.08
CA LEU A 235 -4.65 7.50 -5.41
C LEU A 235 -3.59 7.00 -6.40
N PHE A 236 -4.00 6.23 -7.42
CA PHE A 236 -3.06 5.74 -8.44
C PHE A 236 -2.59 6.85 -9.36
N ARG A 237 -3.46 7.79 -9.73
CA ARG A 237 -3.11 8.96 -10.54
C ARG A 237 -2.05 9.82 -9.85
N GLU A 238 -2.24 10.16 -8.58
CA GLU A 238 -1.31 11.02 -7.84
C GLU A 238 0.03 10.34 -7.57
N LEU A 239 0.06 9.02 -7.39
CA LEU A 239 1.31 8.26 -7.36
C LEU A 239 2.13 8.49 -8.64
N VAL A 240 1.48 8.39 -9.81
CA VAL A 240 2.12 8.58 -11.11
C VAL A 240 2.53 10.04 -11.32
N VAL A 241 1.68 11.00 -10.92
CA VAL A 241 1.98 12.44 -10.98
C VAL A 241 3.20 12.79 -10.11
N ALA A 242 3.24 12.29 -8.88
CA ALA A 242 4.37 12.51 -7.97
C ALA A 242 5.67 11.92 -8.53
N ALA A 243 5.62 10.73 -9.14
CA ALA A 243 6.78 10.11 -9.79
C ALA A 243 7.25 10.93 -11.00
N ALA A 244 6.34 11.44 -11.82
CA ALA A 244 6.66 12.29 -12.97
C ALA A 244 7.27 13.63 -12.55
N ALA A 245 6.73 14.26 -11.52
CA ALA A 245 7.25 15.52 -10.98
C ALA A 245 8.70 15.38 -10.48
N ARG A 246 9.02 14.25 -9.85
CA ARG A 246 10.37 13.94 -9.37
C ARG A 246 11.37 13.75 -10.53
N LYS A 247 10.93 13.23 -11.68
CA LYS A 247 11.76 13.04 -12.89
C LYS A 247 12.00 14.34 -13.67
N ALA A 248 11.16 15.33 -13.48
CA ALA A 248 11.29 16.59 -14.19
C ALA A 248 12.62 17.27 -13.83
N PRO A 249 13.39 17.77 -14.80
CA PRO A 249 14.61 18.49 -14.50
C PRO A 249 14.26 19.73 -13.66
N VAL A 250 14.99 19.94 -12.56
CA VAL A 250 14.92 21.18 -11.79
C VAL A 250 15.43 22.29 -12.71
N HIS A 251 14.53 23.11 -13.23
CA HIS A 251 14.93 24.33 -13.94
C HIS A 251 15.46 25.30 -12.89
N SER A 252 16.78 25.34 -12.77
CA SER A 252 17.53 26.34 -11.99
C SER A 252 17.54 27.68 -12.71
#